data_e7826bd316793d0fc1065b3d05e567e7
#
_entry.id   e7826bd316793d0fc1065b3d05e567e7
#
_cell.length_a   1.000
_cell.length_b   1.000
_cell.length_c   1.000
_cell.angle_alpha   90.00
_cell.angle_beta   90.00
_cell.angle_gamma   90.00
#
_symmetry.space_group_name_H-M   'P 1'
#
loop_
_entity.id
_entity.type
_entity.pdbx_description
1 polymer ?
#
loop_
_entity_poly.entity_id
_entity_poly.type
_entity_poly.pdbx_seq_one_letter_code
_entity_poly.pdbx_strand_id
1 'polypeptide(L)'
;MSSALSIRQLTKTYGNGFQALNGIDLDVAEGDFFALLGPNGAGKSTTIGIISTLVNKTSGTVNIFGHDLDREPAALKRCIGVVPQEFNFNQFEKTLDIVVTQAGYYGIPAKIAKERAEQYLTQLGLWEKRDVPSRSLSGGMKRRLMIARR
;
A
#
# COMPACT_ATOMS: atom_id res chain seq x y z
N MET A 1 -4.73 22.40 -9.07
CA MET A 1 -5.10 20.98 -8.82
C MET A 1 -4.41 20.58 -7.54
N SER A 2 -5.09 19.89 -6.63
CA SER A 2 -4.48 19.41 -5.41
C SER A 2 -3.47 18.28 -5.75
N SER A 3 -2.30 18.29 -5.09
CA SER A 3 -1.27 17.26 -5.28
C SER A 3 -1.55 16.10 -4.32
N ALA A 4 -1.72 14.88 -4.85
CA ALA A 4 -1.81 13.69 -4.03
C ALA A 4 -0.45 13.27 -3.48
N LEU A 5 0.61 13.42 -4.29
CA LEU A 5 2.00 13.14 -3.91
C LEU A 5 2.90 14.22 -4.46
N SER A 6 3.78 14.76 -3.62
CA SER A 6 4.86 15.65 -4.02
C SER A 6 6.17 15.22 -3.38
N ILE A 7 7.17 14.97 -4.19
CA ILE A 7 8.53 14.59 -3.79
C ILE A 7 9.49 15.65 -4.31
N ARG A 8 10.42 16.10 -3.46
CA ARG A 8 11.46 17.05 -3.86
C ARG A 8 12.83 16.61 -3.36
N GLN A 9 13.78 16.55 -4.30
CA GLN A 9 15.20 16.23 -4.07
C GLN A 9 15.39 15.00 -3.18
N LEU A 10 14.55 13.96 -3.41
CA LEU A 10 14.57 12.75 -2.57
C LEU A 10 15.84 11.95 -2.83
N THR A 11 16.60 11.70 -1.79
CA THR A 11 17.80 10.86 -1.83
C THR A 11 17.67 9.67 -0.89
N LYS A 12 18.33 8.58 -1.25
CA LYS A 12 18.53 7.43 -0.38
C LYS A 12 19.89 6.81 -0.59
N THR A 13 20.69 6.82 0.47
CA THR A 13 21.93 6.07 0.56
C THR A 13 21.78 5.04 1.68
N TYR A 14 22.08 3.78 1.42
CA TYR A 14 22.06 2.70 2.40
C TYR A 14 23.36 2.65 3.19
N GLY A 15 23.37 1.95 4.34
CA GLY A 15 24.53 1.88 5.22
C GLY A 15 25.80 1.28 4.60
N ASN A 16 25.68 0.53 3.51
CA ASN A 16 26.80 0.00 2.72
C ASN A 16 27.33 1.01 1.68
N GLY A 17 26.87 2.26 1.69
CA GLY A 17 27.28 3.29 0.73
C GLY A 17 26.52 3.25 -0.60
N PHE A 18 25.63 2.28 -0.83
CA PHE A 18 24.85 2.22 -2.06
C PHE A 18 23.81 3.34 -2.13
N GLN A 19 23.95 4.20 -3.14
CA GLN A 19 23.01 5.29 -3.41
C GLN A 19 21.90 4.80 -4.34
N ALA A 20 20.73 4.57 -3.76
CA ALA A 20 19.55 4.08 -4.48
C ALA A 20 18.72 5.19 -5.12
N LEU A 21 18.73 6.40 -4.54
CA LEU A 21 18.06 7.59 -5.08
C LEU A 21 19.01 8.78 -5.02
N ASN A 22 19.06 9.56 -6.09
CA ASN A 22 19.97 10.68 -6.26
C ASN A 22 19.22 11.98 -6.62
N GLY A 23 18.38 12.45 -5.68
CA GLY A 23 17.68 13.72 -5.82
C GLY A 23 16.52 13.66 -6.82
N ILE A 24 15.57 12.74 -6.64
CA ILE A 24 14.40 12.65 -7.51
C ILE A 24 13.32 13.66 -7.12
N ASP A 25 12.67 14.22 -8.12
CA ASP A 25 11.48 15.05 -8.01
C ASP A 25 10.31 14.32 -8.69
N LEU A 26 9.13 14.34 -8.07
CA LEU A 26 7.94 13.71 -8.60
C LEU A 26 6.69 14.41 -8.08
N ASP A 27 5.72 14.65 -8.95
CA ASP A 27 4.37 15.09 -8.59
C ASP A 27 3.34 14.14 -9.19
N VAL A 28 2.34 13.80 -8.39
CA VAL A 28 1.15 13.07 -8.83
C VAL A 28 -0.07 13.87 -8.39
N ALA A 29 -0.94 14.22 -9.32
CA ALA A 29 -2.17 14.93 -9.01
C ALA A 29 -3.21 14.01 -8.39
N GLU A 30 -4.16 14.58 -7.66
CA GLU A 30 -5.30 13.84 -7.13
C GLU A 30 -6.14 13.26 -8.26
N GLY A 31 -6.47 11.95 -8.14
CA GLY A 31 -7.22 11.20 -9.16
C GLY A 31 -6.39 10.62 -10.29
N ASP A 32 -5.08 10.91 -10.35
CA ASP A 32 -4.21 10.35 -11.38
C ASP A 32 -3.96 8.84 -11.18
N PHE A 33 -3.83 8.16 -12.31
CA PHE A 33 -3.28 6.81 -12.39
C PHE A 33 -1.82 6.91 -12.85
N PHE A 34 -0.88 6.78 -11.91
CA PHE A 34 0.55 6.96 -12.15
C PHE A 34 1.30 5.62 -12.11
N ALA A 35 2.20 5.39 -13.06
CA ALA A 35 3.05 4.21 -13.11
C ALA A 35 4.54 4.58 -13.04
N LEU A 36 5.26 3.97 -12.10
CA LEU A 36 6.70 4.11 -11.96
C LEU A 36 7.40 2.96 -12.69
N LEU A 37 7.98 3.24 -13.85
CA LEU A 37 8.62 2.27 -14.73
C LEU A 37 10.15 2.42 -14.70
N GLY A 38 10.86 1.35 -15.00
CA GLY A 38 12.32 1.35 -15.09
C GLY A 38 12.92 -0.04 -14.84
N PRO A 39 14.21 -0.25 -15.12
CA PRO A 39 14.92 -1.50 -14.89
C PRO A 39 15.04 -1.85 -13.39
N ASN A 40 15.48 -3.07 -13.10
CA ASN A 40 15.83 -3.45 -11.73
C ASN A 40 17.00 -2.58 -11.25
N GLY A 41 16.93 -2.12 -10.00
CA GLY A 41 17.92 -1.20 -9.44
C GLY A 41 17.64 0.28 -9.70
N ALA A 42 16.64 0.66 -10.50
CA ALA A 42 16.29 2.07 -10.77
C ALA A 42 15.67 2.84 -9.58
N GLY A 43 15.66 2.28 -8.39
CA GLY A 43 15.14 2.96 -7.19
C GLY A 43 13.61 2.89 -7.00
N LYS A 44 12.86 2.21 -7.88
CA LYS A 44 11.38 2.13 -7.80
C LYS A 44 10.89 1.62 -6.44
N SER A 45 11.38 0.45 -6.01
CA SER A 45 10.99 -0.15 -4.73
C SER A 45 11.44 0.70 -3.54
N THR A 46 12.58 1.37 -3.64
CA THR A 46 13.06 2.30 -2.62
C THR A 46 12.14 3.52 -2.51
N THR A 47 11.74 4.11 -3.63
CA THR A 47 10.80 5.24 -3.67
C THR A 47 9.46 4.85 -3.06
N ILE A 48 8.87 3.72 -3.49
CA ILE A 48 7.61 3.20 -2.92
C ILE A 48 7.79 2.89 -1.43
N GLY A 49 8.93 2.30 -1.03
CA GLY A 49 9.24 2.01 0.36
C GLY A 49 9.30 3.27 1.24
N ILE A 50 9.82 4.38 0.71
CA ILE A 50 9.84 5.67 1.42
C ILE A 50 8.43 6.25 1.52
N ILE A 51 7.67 6.29 0.41
CA ILE A 51 6.28 6.77 0.37
C ILE A 51 5.42 5.99 1.37
N SER A 52 5.60 4.66 1.44
CA SER A 52 4.86 3.78 2.36
C SER A 52 5.43 3.74 3.79
N THR A 53 6.43 4.56 4.09
CA THR A 53 7.10 4.65 5.42
C THR A 53 7.81 3.37 5.87
N LEU A 54 8.10 2.46 4.96
CA LEU A 54 8.85 1.22 5.21
C LEU A 54 10.37 1.41 5.12
N VAL A 55 10.81 2.47 4.42
CA VAL A 55 12.21 2.84 4.23
C VAL A 55 12.39 4.29 4.63
N ASN A 56 13.39 4.57 5.46
CA ASN A 56 13.76 5.94 5.80
C ASN A 56 14.55 6.58 4.65
N LYS A 57 14.16 7.79 4.26
CA LYS A 57 14.94 8.59 3.31
C LYS A 57 16.25 9.09 3.92
N THR A 58 17.21 9.49 3.09
CA THR A 58 18.44 10.18 3.55
C THR A 58 18.20 11.69 3.58
N SER A 59 17.66 12.26 2.51
CA SER A 59 17.29 13.69 2.46
C SER A 59 16.14 13.92 1.47
N GLY A 60 15.74 15.18 1.30
CA GLY A 60 14.60 15.57 0.48
C GLY A 60 13.29 15.60 1.26
N THR A 61 12.18 15.96 0.58
CA THR A 61 10.85 16.05 1.18
C THR A 61 9.85 15.16 0.46
N VAL A 62 8.90 14.60 1.21
CA VAL A 62 7.78 13.82 0.69
C VAL A 62 6.51 14.32 1.35
N ASN A 63 5.55 14.77 0.56
CA ASN A 63 4.23 15.20 1.02
C ASN A 63 3.16 14.37 0.35
N ILE A 64 2.18 13.91 1.12
CA ILE A 64 1.01 13.18 0.63
C ILE A 64 -0.25 13.88 1.11
N PHE A 65 -1.08 14.34 0.20
CA PHE A 65 -2.26 15.15 0.48
C PHE A 65 -1.97 16.31 1.45
N GLY A 66 -0.81 16.98 1.28
CA GLY A 66 -0.36 18.08 2.10
C GLY A 66 0.30 17.71 3.43
N HIS A 67 0.31 16.43 3.82
CA HIS A 67 1.00 15.95 5.03
C HIS A 67 2.46 15.63 4.75
N ASP A 68 3.36 16.24 5.50
CA ASP A 68 4.81 16.00 5.39
C ASP A 68 5.21 14.72 6.10
N LEU A 69 6.06 13.92 5.45
CA LEU A 69 6.49 12.61 5.96
C LEU A 69 7.21 12.68 7.31
N ASP A 70 8.01 13.73 7.53
CA ASP A 70 8.80 13.87 8.74
C ASP A 70 8.02 14.52 9.88
N ARG A 71 7.12 15.47 9.55
CA ARG A 71 6.38 16.27 10.52
C ARG A 71 5.07 15.61 10.95
N GLU A 72 4.38 14.96 10.00
CA GLU A 72 3.03 14.43 10.20
C GLU A 72 2.90 12.95 9.77
N PRO A 73 3.80 12.04 10.18
CA PRO A 73 3.83 10.66 9.68
C PRO A 73 2.53 9.90 9.96
N ALA A 74 1.85 10.19 11.07
CA ALA A 74 0.60 9.53 11.42
C ALA A 74 -0.58 9.98 10.53
N ALA A 75 -0.62 11.26 10.16
CA ALA A 75 -1.63 11.78 9.24
C ALA A 75 -1.39 11.24 7.83
N LEU A 76 -0.14 11.28 7.36
CA LEU A 76 0.27 10.73 6.07
C LEU A 76 -0.08 9.24 5.93
N LYS A 77 0.19 8.42 6.96
CA LYS A 77 -0.15 6.99 6.93
C LYS A 77 -1.64 6.70 6.76
N ARG A 78 -2.50 7.58 7.23
CA ARG A 78 -3.96 7.47 7.02
C ARG A 78 -4.41 7.75 5.59
N CYS A 79 -3.58 8.45 4.81
CA CYS A 79 -3.85 8.79 3.42
C CYS A 79 -3.37 7.73 2.42
N ILE A 80 -2.66 6.70 2.86
CA ILE A 80 -2.07 5.70 1.98
C ILE A 80 -2.58 4.28 2.25
N GLY A 81 -2.77 3.52 1.18
CA GLY A 81 -2.94 2.07 1.24
C GLY A 81 -1.85 1.40 0.39
N VAL A 82 -1.22 0.35 0.93
CA VAL A 82 -0.16 -0.38 0.23
C VAL A 82 -0.57 -1.82 0.00
N VAL A 83 -0.55 -2.26 -1.26
CA VAL A 83 -0.74 -3.68 -1.61
C VAL A 83 0.64 -4.27 -1.90
N PRO A 84 1.20 -5.12 -1.01
CA PRO A 84 2.51 -5.71 -1.21
C PRO A 84 2.55 -6.63 -2.44
N GLN A 85 3.75 -6.84 -2.96
CA GLN A 85 3.95 -7.75 -4.07
C GLN A 85 3.75 -9.21 -3.65
N GLU A 86 4.17 -9.58 -2.44
CA GLU A 86 4.03 -10.91 -1.87
C GLU A 86 2.72 -11.06 -1.09
N PHE A 87 2.18 -12.28 -1.06
CA PHE A 87 1.00 -12.60 -0.27
C PHE A 87 1.41 -12.77 1.20
N ASN A 88 0.93 -11.88 2.06
CA ASN A 88 1.25 -11.82 3.49
C ASN A 88 0.04 -12.10 4.39
N PHE A 89 -0.82 -13.02 4.00
CA PHE A 89 -1.93 -13.52 4.81
C PHE A 89 -1.79 -15.02 5.06
N ASN A 90 -2.44 -15.50 6.12
CA ASN A 90 -2.46 -16.92 6.44
C ASN A 90 -3.29 -17.67 5.38
N GLN A 91 -2.62 -18.61 4.68
CA GLN A 91 -3.23 -19.35 3.57
C GLN A 91 -4.31 -20.36 4.01
N PHE A 92 -4.39 -20.69 5.29
CA PHE A 92 -5.38 -21.60 5.84
C PHE A 92 -6.64 -20.90 6.32
N GLU A 93 -6.63 -19.58 6.47
CA GLU A 93 -7.80 -18.80 6.83
C GLU A 93 -8.76 -18.62 5.65
N LYS A 94 -10.06 -18.51 5.99
CA LYS A 94 -11.10 -18.21 5.01
C LYS A 94 -10.92 -16.81 4.43
N THR A 95 -11.30 -16.67 3.19
CA THR A 95 -11.23 -15.40 2.44
C THR A 95 -11.89 -14.24 3.19
N LEU A 96 -13.08 -14.46 3.76
CA LEU A 96 -13.80 -13.45 4.56
C LEU A 96 -13.05 -13.11 5.85
N ASP A 97 -12.57 -14.11 6.57
CA ASP A 97 -11.93 -13.92 7.87
C ASP A 97 -10.64 -13.07 7.73
N ILE A 98 -9.88 -13.26 6.65
CA ILE A 98 -8.68 -12.46 6.35
C ILE A 98 -9.04 -10.97 6.26
N VAL A 99 -10.13 -10.61 5.58
CA VAL A 99 -10.54 -9.21 5.41
C VAL A 99 -11.06 -8.63 6.73
N VAL A 100 -11.91 -9.38 7.44
CA VAL A 100 -12.49 -8.94 8.72
C VAL A 100 -11.41 -8.78 9.78
N THR A 101 -10.49 -9.75 9.89
CA THR A 101 -9.36 -9.69 10.84
C THR A 101 -8.47 -8.47 10.57
N GLN A 102 -8.16 -8.21 9.30
CA GLN A 102 -7.37 -7.04 8.92
C GLN A 102 -8.06 -5.72 9.33
N ALA A 103 -9.37 -5.60 9.11
CA ALA A 103 -10.15 -4.44 9.55
C ALA A 103 -10.09 -4.25 11.08
N GLY A 104 -10.05 -5.36 11.84
CA GLY A 104 -9.87 -5.34 13.29
C GLY A 104 -8.55 -4.70 13.72
N TYR A 105 -7.45 -4.92 13.00
CA TYR A 105 -6.17 -4.27 13.27
C TYR A 105 -6.22 -2.74 13.09
N TYR A 106 -7.15 -2.24 12.29
CA TYR A 106 -7.41 -0.80 12.13
C TYR A 106 -8.48 -0.26 13.08
N GLY A 107 -8.93 -1.08 14.07
CA GLY A 107 -9.94 -0.68 15.05
C GLY A 107 -11.36 -0.59 14.50
N ILE A 108 -11.64 -1.20 13.36
CA ILE A 108 -12.99 -1.22 12.78
C ILE A 108 -13.83 -2.26 13.52
N PRO A 109 -15.03 -1.88 14.10
CA PRO A 109 -15.90 -2.81 14.78
C PRO A 109 -16.32 -3.98 13.87
N ALA A 110 -16.41 -5.19 14.41
CA ALA A 110 -16.65 -6.42 13.66
C ALA A 110 -17.90 -6.39 12.76
N LYS A 111 -18.97 -5.73 13.19
CA LYS A 111 -20.19 -5.57 12.39
C LYS A 111 -19.90 -4.77 11.12
N ILE A 112 -19.27 -3.61 11.26
CA ILE A 112 -18.91 -2.72 10.13
C ILE A 112 -17.88 -3.41 9.23
N ALA A 113 -16.91 -4.13 9.83
CA ALA A 113 -15.91 -4.88 9.09
C ALA A 113 -16.55 -5.95 8.19
N LYS A 114 -17.55 -6.68 8.66
CA LYS A 114 -18.28 -7.67 7.86
C LYS A 114 -19.07 -7.04 6.72
N GLU A 115 -19.80 -5.97 6.98
CA GLU A 115 -20.55 -5.23 5.94
C GLU A 115 -19.63 -4.71 4.83
N ARG A 116 -18.50 -4.11 5.19
CA ARG A 116 -17.49 -3.65 4.23
C ARG A 116 -16.81 -4.80 3.50
N ALA A 117 -16.50 -5.89 4.20
CA ALA A 117 -15.91 -7.07 3.59
C ALA A 117 -16.83 -7.68 2.51
N GLU A 118 -18.14 -7.78 2.78
CA GLU A 118 -19.13 -8.21 1.78
C GLU A 118 -19.10 -7.30 0.56
N GLN A 119 -19.15 -5.98 0.77
CA GLN A 119 -19.11 -4.99 -0.31
C GLN A 119 -17.85 -5.16 -1.18
N TYR A 120 -16.67 -5.17 -0.58
CA TYR A 120 -15.42 -5.23 -1.34
C TYR A 120 -15.16 -6.60 -1.99
N LEU A 121 -15.49 -7.69 -1.31
CA LEU A 121 -15.38 -9.03 -1.89
C LEU A 121 -16.34 -9.21 -3.08
N THR A 122 -17.54 -8.61 -3.00
CA THR A 122 -18.50 -8.60 -4.11
C THR A 122 -17.96 -7.79 -5.29
N GLN A 123 -17.49 -6.57 -5.06
CA GLN A 123 -16.92 -5.70 -6.10
C GLN A 123 -15.72 -6.35 -6.81
N LEU A 124 -14.93 -7.13 -6.08
CA LEU A 124 -13.74 -7.81 -6.61
C LEU A 124 -14.02 -9.23 -7.11
N GLY A 125 -15.30 -9.67 -7.14
CA GLY A 125 -15.70 -10.98 -7.64
C GLY A 125 -15.18 -12.14 -6.79
N LEU A 126 -15.10 -11.96 -5.47
CA LEU A 126 -14.61 -12.95 -4.50
C LEU A 126 -15.68 -13.42 -3.51
N TRP A 127 -16.89 -12.85 -3.51
CA TRP A 127 -17.92 -13.15 -2.52
C TRP A 127 -18.29 -14.62 -2.48
N GLU A 128 -18.42 -15.28 -3.65
CA GLU A 128 -18.70 -16.72 -3.74
C GLU A 128 -17.57 -17.61 -3.16
N LYS A 129 -16.40 -17.02 -2.95
CA LYS A 129 -15.24 -17.70 -2.34
C LYS A 129 -14.98 -17.29 -0.90
N ARG A 130 -15.93 -16.59 -0.24
CA ARG A 130 -15.75 -16.05 1.13
C ARG A 130 -15.45 -17.10 2.19
N ASP A 131 -16.03 -18.31 2.05
CA ASP A 131 -15.93 -19.39 3.02
C ASP A 131 -14.83 -20.41 2.74
N VAL A 132 -14.10 -20.26 1.61
CA VAL A 132 -13.00 -21.17 1.27
C VAL A 132 -11.67 -20.67 1.81
N PRO A 133 -10.74 -21.58 2.18
CA PRO A 133 -9.39 -21.20 2.56
C PRO A 133 -8.67 -20.48 1.40
N SER A 134 -7.94 -19.42 1.72
CA SER A 134 -7.29 -18.58 0.70
C SER A 134 -6.22 -19.32 -0.12
N ARG A 135 -5.69 -20.44 0.37
CA ARG A 135 -4.79 -21.32 -0.40
C ARG A 135 -5.41 -21.87 -1.68
N SER A 136 -6.75 -22.06 -1.70
CA SER A 136 -7.49 -22.59 -2.85
C SER A 136 -7.79 -21.53 -3.92
N LEU A 137 -7.49 -20.26 -3.66
CA LEU A 137 -7.66 -19.17 -4.60
C LEU A 137 -6.54 -19.19 -5.66
N SER A 138 -6.88 -18.84 -6.90
CA SER A 138 -5.86 -18.59 -7.94
C SER A 138 -4.98 -17.39 -7.60
N GLY A 139 -3.82 -17.25 -8.25
CA GLY A 139 -2.92 -16.10 -8.03
C GLY A 139 -3.62 -14.76 -8.24
N GLY A 140 -4.44 -14.62 -9.29
CA GLY A 140 -5.23 -13.42 -9.54
C GLY A 140 -6.29 -13.15 -8.48
N MET A 141 -6.94 -14.21 -7.96
CA MET A 141 -7.90 -14.09 -6.85
C MET A 141 -7.20 -13.67 -5.55
N LYS A 142 -6.03 -14.25 -5.26
CA LYS A 142 -5.20 -13.84 -4.11
C LYS A 142 -4.79 -12.37 -4.21
N ARG A 143 -4.46 -11.89 -5.42
CA ARG A 143 -4.13 -10.48 -5.63
C ARG A 143 -5.35 -9.57 -5.37
N ARG A 144 -6.53 -9.94 -5.84
CA ARG A 144 -7.77 -9.21 -5.55
C ARG A 144 -8.12 -9.23 -4.06
N LEU A 145 -7.87 -10.35 -3.36
CA LEU A 145 -8.03 -10.43 -1.90
C LEU A 145 -7.08 -9.45 -1.18
N MET A 146 -5.83 -9.31 -1.64
CA MET A 146 -4.89 -8.31 -1.10
C MET A 146 -5.42 -6.88 -1.23
N ILE A 147 -6.16 -6.58 -2.30
CA ILE A 147 -6.80 -5.28 -2.50
C ILE A 147 -8.00 -5.13 -1.57
N ALA A 148 -8.85 -6.15 -1.44
CA ALA A 148 -10.07 -6.12 -0.61
C ALA A 148 -9.81 -5.83 0.87
N ARG A 149 -8.63 -6.20 1.38
CA ARG A 149 -8.29 -6.05 2.80
C ARG A 149 -7.66 -4.70 3.15
N ARG A 150 -7.65 -3.71 2.23
CA ARG A 150 -7.06 -2.36 2.39
C ARG A 150 -8.11 -1.23 2.58
#